data_ec5739001d51634a2365d3276513786f
#
_entry.id   ec5739001d51634a2365d3276513786f
#
_cell.length_a   1.000
_cell.length_b   1.000
_cell.length_c   1.000
_cell.angle_alpha   90.00
_cell.angle_beta   90.00
_cell.angle_gamma   90.00
#
_symmetry.space_group_name_H-M   'P 1'
#
loop_
_entity.id
_entity.type
_entity.pdbx_description
1 polymer ?
#
loop_
_entity_poly.entity_id
_entity_poly.type
_entity_poly.pdbx_seq_one_letter_code
_entity_poly.pdbx_strand_id
1 'polypeptide(L)'
;MSSLPVAAVLPELLSALQHAPQVLLNAPTGAGKSTWLPLQILAEGNIAGRIILLEPRRLAARNVAQRLAELLGEKPGETVGFRMRAETCVGPQTRLEVVTEGILTRMIQRDPELTGVGLVILDEFHERSLQADLALALLLDVQQGLRDDLKLLIMSATLDNDRLQRLLPEAPVVVSEGRAYPVERRFSPLSAHQRFDEAVAVAAAELLRHEQGSMLLFLPGVGEIQRVQEQLTERVAEDVILCPLYGALPLSEQRKAILPAPAGKRKVVLATNIAETSLTIEGIRLVVDSAQERVARFDPRTGLTRLVTQRISQASMTQRAGRAGRLSPGICLHLLGKEQAERAAAQSEPEILHSDLSALLLE
;
A
#
# COMPACT_ATOMS: atom_id res chain seq x y z
N MET A 1 -9.97 -5.54 22.53
CA MET A 1 -10.21 -6.80 21.94
C MET A 1 -10.36 -6.75 20.47
N SER A 2 -9.58 -7.47 19.75
CA SER A 2 -9.45 -7.20 18.35
C SER A 2 -10.45 -7.99 17.53
N SER A 3 -11.37 -7.29 16.84
CA SER A 3 -12.19 -7.85 15.79
C SER A 3 -11.46 -7.93 14.46
N LEU A 4 -10.15 -7.64 14.44
CA LEU A 4 -9.35 -7.65 13.22
C LEU A 4 -9.20 -9.09 12.70
N PRO A 5 -9.39 -9.30 11.39
CA PRO A 5 -9.29 -10.65 10.81
C PRO A 5 -7.93 -11.32 11.05
N VAL A 6 -6.84 -10.55 11.03
CA VAL A 6 -5.49 -11.10 11.22
C VAL A 6 -5.28 -11.64 12.63
N ALA A 7 -6.09 -11.22 13.61
CA ALA A 7 -5.98 -11.71 14.97
C ALA A 7 -6.24 -13.22 15.07
N ALA A 8 -7.10 -13.75 14.21
CA ALA A 8 -7.44 -15.18 14.21
C ALA A 8 -6.25 -16.05 13.83
N VAL A 9 -5.31 -15.55 13.04
CA VAL A 9 -4.15 -16.32 12.58
C VAL A 9 -2.88 -16.00 13.34
N LEU A 10 -2.95 -15.11 14.33
CA LEU A 10 -1.76 -14.73 15.11
C LEU A 10 -1.03 -15.92 15.74
N PRO A 11 -1.71 -16.87 16.41
CA PRO A 11 -1.00 -18.03 16.98
C PRO A 11 -0.25 -18.85 15.93
N GLU A 12 -0.87 -19.11 14.80
CA GLU A 12 -0.25 -19.84 13.69
C GLU A 12 0.97 -19.07 13.14
N LEU A 13 0.83 -17.75 12.98
CA LEU A 13 1.90 -16.90 12.49
C LEU A 13 3.10 -16.88 13.45
N LEU A 14 2.85 -16.74 14.75
CA LEU A 14 3.91 -16.73 15.74
C LEU A 14 4.65 -18.07 15.77
N SER A 15 3.91 -19.17 15.68
CA SER A 15 4.51 -20.51 15.60
C SER A 15 5.38 -20.65 14.35
N ALA A 16 4.88 -20.21 13.19
CA ALA A 16 5.63 -20.26 11.95
C ALA A 16 6.94 -19.46 12.03
N LEU A 17 6.89 -18.27 12.63
CA LEU A 17 8.08 -17.42 12.80
C LEU A 17 9.12 -18.05 13.71
N GLN A 18 8.72 -18.87 14.68
CA GLN A 18 9.67 -19.55 15.55
C GLN A 18 10.38 -20.72 14.86
N HIS A 19 9.73 -21.36 13.90
CA HIS A 19 10.22 -22.60 13.29
C HIS A 19 10.77 -22.44 11.88
N ALA A 20 10.51 -21.32 11.22
CA ALA A 20 10.95 -21.10 9.85
C ALA A 20 11.68 -19.76 9.70
N PRO A 21 12.72 -19.70 8.84
CA PRO A 21 13.45 -18.45 8.61
C PRO A 21 12.65 -17.42 7.79
N GLN A 22 11.73 -17.88 6.95
CA GLN A 22 10.88 -17.03 6.14
C GLN A 22 9.44 -17.49 6.24
N VAL A 23 8.52 -16.55 6.38
CA VAL A 23 7.08 -16.83 6.47
C VAL A 23 6.35 -15.88 5.52
N LEU A 24 5.38 -16.40 4.81
CA LEU A 24 4.50 -15.61 3.95
C LEU A 24 3.15 -15.44 4.65
N LEU A 25 2.71 -14.19 4.78
CA LEU A 25 1.37 -13.89 5.28
C LEU A 25 0.55 -13.31 4.14
N ASN A 26 -0.53 -13.99 3.81
CA ASN A 26 -1.50 -13.52 2.85
C ASN A 26 -2.69 -12.98 3.63
N ALA A 27 -2.84 -11.66 3.64
CA ALA A 27 -3.91 -10.99 4.37
C ALA A 27 -4.45 -9.85 3.52
N PRO A 28 -5.78 -9.81 3.27
CA PRO A 28 -6.37 -8.75 2.48
C PRO A 28 -6.24 -7.41 3.17
N THR A 29 -6.37 -6.35 2.39
CA THR A 29 -6.34 -4.97 2.88
C THR A 29 -7.36 -4.78 4.00
N GLY A 30 -6.95 -4.10 5.07
CA GLY A 30 -7.84 -3.85 6.20
C GLY A 30 -7.91 -4.96 7.23
N ALA A 31 -7.10 -6.02 7.07
CA ALA A 31 -7.05 -7.11 8.02
C ALA A 31 -6.31 -6.77 9.33
N GLY A 32 -5.66 -5.61 9.41
CA GLY A 32 -4.86 -5.16 10.56
C GLY A 32 -3.40 -5.55 10.47
N LYS A 33 -2.94 -5.98 9.31
CA LYS A 33 -1.57 -6.51 9.14
C LYS A 33 -0.47 -5.49 9.39
N SER A 34 -0.67 -4.20 9.07
CA SER A 34 0.37 -3.20 9.21
C SER A 34 0.24 -2.32 10.45
N THR A 35 -0.98 -2.18 11.01
CA THR A 35 -1.24 -1.27 12.12
C THR A 35 -1.50 -1.96 13.46
N TRP A 36 -1.51 -3.26 13.50
CA TRP A 36 -1.72 -4.04 14.72
C TRP A 36 -0.72 -5.18 14.86
N LEU A 37 -0.53 -5.94 13.79
CA LEU A 37 0.27 -7.17 13.80
C LEU A 37 1.73 -6.96 14.25
N PRO A 38 2.45 -5.92 13.79
CA PRO A 38 3.85 -5.75 14.22
C PRO A 38 4.00 -5.59 15.73
N LEU A 39 3.06 -4.91 16.39
CA LEU A 39 3.08 -4.76 17.86
C LEU A 39 2.83 -6.09 18.56
N GLN A 40 1.97 -6.93 18.02
CA GLN A 40 1.70 -8.25 18.60
C GLN A 40 2.92 -9.16 18.46
N ILE A 41 3.62 -9.09 17.35
CA ILE A 41 4.86 -9.84 17.15
C ILE A 41 5.93 -9.32 18.12
N LEU A 42 6.03 -8.00 18.29
CA LEU A 42 6.97 -7.42 19.24
C LEU A 42 6.71 -7.89 20.66
N ALA A 43 5.43 -7.96 21.06
CA ALA A 43 5.03 -8.33 22.42
C ALA A 43 5.14 -9.84 22.68
N GLU A 44 4.77 -10.67 21.70
CA GLU A 44 4.56 -12.11 21.92
C GLU A 44 5.47 -13.02 21.09
N GLY A 45 6.18 -12.48 20.11
CA GLY A 45 6.93 -13.27 19.13
C GLY A 45 8.30 -13.72 19.57
N ASN A 46 8.77 -13.32 20.74
CA ASN A 46 10.12 -13.64 21.25
C ASN A 46 11.23 -13.29 20.24
N ILE A 47 11.11 -12.15 19.61
CA ILE A 47 12.10 -11.71 18.64
C ILE A 47 13.35 -11.18 19.35
N ALA A 48 14.49 -11.76 19.02
CA ALA A 48 15.78 -11.32 19.55
C ALA A 48 16.27 -10.09 18.80
N GLY A 49 16.06 -8.90 19.35
CA GLY A 49 16.48 -7.66 18.75
C GLY A 49 15.34 -6.83 18.19
N ARG A 50 15.69 -5.90 17.32
CA ARG A 50 14.73 -4.96 16.74
C ARG A 50 13.97 -5.59 15.58
N ILE A 51 12.80 -5.03 15.33
CA ILE A 51 11.99 -5.36 14.16
C ILE A 51 12.05 -4.18 13.19
N ILE A 52 12.35 -4.49 11.94
CA ILE A 52 12.29 -3.51 10.84
C ILE A 52 11.04 -3.80 10.03
N LEU A 53 10.18 -2.80 9.88
CA LEU A 53 8.97 -2.89 9.06
C LEU A 53 9.16 -2.03 7.81
N LEU A 54 9.23 -2.69 6.65
CA LEU A 54 9.35 -1.99 5.37
C LEU A 54 7.96 -1.61 4.86
N GLU A 55 7.73 -0.31 4.73
CA GLU A 55 6.57 0.23 4.05
C GLU A 55 7.05 0.89 2.75
N PRO A 56 6.51 0.52 1.59
CA PRO A 56 7.06 0.97 0.31
C PRO A 56 6.88 2.46 0.05
N ARG A 57 5.92 3.09 0.71
CA ARG A 57 5.59 4.48 0.43
C ARG A 57 5.79 5.36 1.67
N ARG A 58 6.39 6.54 1.43
CA ARG A 58 6.73 7.49 2.49
C ARG A 58 5.52 7.90 3.34
N LEU A 59 4.39 8.22 2.70
CA LEU A 59 3.18 8.61 3.42
C LEU A 59 2.65 7.47 4.29
N ALA A 60 2.60 6.26 3.73
CA ALA A 60 2.17 5.09 4.47
C ALA A 60 3.11 4.78 5.63
N ALA A 61 4.41 4.87 5.43
CA ALA A 61 5.41 4.62 6.48
C ALA A 61 5.20 5.55 7.68
N ARG A 62 5.02 6.84 7.44
CA ARG A 62 4.79 7.82 8.50
C ARG A 62 3.49 7.52 9.25
N ASN A 63 2.40 7.27 8.52
CA ASN A 63 1.10 7.00 9.14
C ASN A 63 1.10 5.70 9.94
N VAL A 64 1.75 4.66 9.43
CA VAL A 64 1.90 3.39 10.14
C VAL A 64 2.70 3.59 11.43
N ALA A 65 3.83 4.27 11.36
CA ALA A 65 4.66 4.54 12.54
C ALA A 65 3.89 5.33 13.60
N GLN A 66 3.19 6.38 13.18
CA GLN A 66 2.40 7.19 14.09
C GLN A 66 1.27 6.38 14.73
N ARG A 67 0.55 5.58 13.95
CA ARG A 67 -0.54 4.76 14.46
C ARG A 67 -0.04 3.69 15.45
N LEU A 68 1.07 3.04 15.13
CA LEU A 68 1.66 2.05 16.02
C LEU A 68 2.10 2.68 17.35
N ALA A 69 2.71 3.87 17.30
CA ALA A 69 3.09 4.59 18.52
C ALA A 69 1.87 5.00 19.34
N GLU A 70 0.81 5.50 18.70
CA GLU A 70 -0.44 5.88 19.37
C GLU A 70 -1.06 4.68 20.11
N LEU A 71 -1.02 3.50 19.51
CA LEU A 71 -1.55 2.28 20.14
C LEU A 71 -0.81 1.91 21.42
N LEU A 72 0.44 2.34 21.55
CA LEU A 72 1.23 2.19 22.78
C LEU A 72 1.09 3.37 23.74
N GLY A 73 0.33 4.41 23.37
CA GLY A 73 0.27 5.63 24.15
C GLY A 73 1.55 6.45 24.12
N GLU A 74 2.33 6.31 23.08
CA GLU A 74 3.64 6.94 22.92
C GLU A 74 3.68 7.83 21.68
N LYS A 75 4.74 8.62 21.58
CA LYS A 75 5.08 9.38 20.37
C LYS A 75 6.10 8.59 19.54
N PRO A 76 6.14 8.79 18.20
CA PRO A 76 7.21 8.22 17.39
C PRO A 76 8.59 8.65 17.92
N GLY A 77 9.54 7.70 17.91
CA GLY A 77 10.88 7.92 18.43
C GLY A 77 11.13 7.24 19.78
N GLU A 78 10.09 6.71 20.40
CA GLU A 78 10.21 5.88 21.61
C GLU A 78 10.30 4.41 21.20
N THR A 79 9.35 3.55 21.57
CA THR A 79 9.38 2.13 21.17
C THR A 79 9.24 1.96 19.67
N VAL A 80 8.43 2.77 19.03
CA VAL A 80 8.23 2.78 17.59
C VAL A 80 8.86 4.03 16.99
N GLY A 81 9.72 3.85 16.00
CA GLY A 81 10.32 4.95 15.26
C GLY A 81 10.20 4.75 13.77
N PHE A 82 10.71 5.70 13.00
CA PHE A 82 10.73 5.59 11.56
C PHE A 82 12.01 6.20 10.97
N ARG A 83 12.39 5.70 9.80
CA ARG A 83 13.49 6.22 9.00
C ARG A 83 13.04 6.37 7.56
N MET A 84 13.10 7.59 7.08
CA MET A 84 12.80 7.93 5.69
C MET A 84 13.88 8.85 5.17
N ARG A 85 13.94 9.01 3.85
CA ARG A 85 14.86 9.96 3.25
C ARG A 85 14.61 11.36 3.84
N ALA A 86 15.65 11.98 4.37
CA ALA A 86 15.64 13.31 4.97
C ALA A 86 14.83 13.45 6.27
N GLU A 87 14.30 12.35 6.81
CA GLU A 87 13.52 12.39 8.05
C GLU A 87 13.71 11.11 8.85
N THR A 88 14.24 11.24 10.06
CA THR A 88 14.50 10.12 10.95
C THR A 88 13.98 10.47 12.35
N CYS A 89 13.25 9.53 12.95
CA CYS A 89 12.71 9.69 14.30
C CYS A 89 12.86 8.35 15.03
N VAL A 90 14.03 8.11 15.60
CA VAL A 90 14.35 6.91 16.38
C VAL A 90 15.12 7.33 17.62
N GLY A 91 15.04 6.51 18.66
CA GLY A 91 15.74 6.74 19.91
C GLY A 91 16.42 5.47 20.40
N PRO A 92 17.12 5.54 21.56
CA PRO A 92 17.84 4.39 22.11
C PRO A 92 16.92 3.26 22.57
N GLN A 93 15.64 3.52 22.76
CA GLN A 93 14.66 2.53 23.17
C GLN A 93 13.81 2.01 22.03
N THR A 94 14.06 2.45 20.80
CA THR A 94 13.28 2.03 19.66
C THR A 94 13.53 0.55 19.35
N ARG A 95 12.46 -0.22 19.31
CA ARG A 95 12.49 -1.65 19.00
C ARG A 95 11.78 -2.01 17.72
N LEU A 96 10.93 -1.15 17.21
CA LEU A 96 10.23 -1.33 15.96
C LEU A 96 10.47 -0.08 15.10
N GLU A 97 11.16 -0.24 13.99
CA GLU A 97 11.47 0.85 13.09
C GLU A 97 10.72 0.65 11.77
N VAL A 98 9.90 1.63 11.41
CA VAL A 98 9.24 1.66 10.10
C VAL A 98 10.17 2.38 9.14
N VAL A 99 10.52 1.72 8.04
CA VAL A 99 11.48 2.25 7.07
C VAL A 99 10.89 2.19 5.65
N THR A 100 11.33 3.11 4.80
CA THR A 100 11.03 3.05 3.37
C THR A 100 12.06 2.20 2.62
N GLU A 101 11.74 1.83 1.40
CA GLU A 101 12.53 0.86 0.63
C GLU A 101 14.00 1.23 0.48
N GLY A 102 14.29 2.47 0.08
CA GLY A 102 15.67 2.90 -0.11
C GLY A 102 16.48 2.94 1.18
N ILE A 103 15.82 3.18 2.31
CA ILE A 103 16.48 3.18 3.61
C ILE A 103 16.91 1.77 4.00
N LEU A 104 16.05 0.78 3.79
CA LEU A 104 16.39 -0.61 4.11
C LEU A 104 17.60 -1.08 3.29
N THR A 105 17.60 -0.79 2.01
CA THR A 105 18.73 -1.13 1.13
C THR A 105 20.04 -0.52 1.65
N ARG A 106 20.01 0.75 2.04
CA ARG A 106 21.19 1.42 2.62
C ARG A 106 21.62 0.83 3.94
N MET A 107 20.67 0.43 4.79
CA MET A 107 20.99 -0.22 6.06
C MET A 107 21.78 -1.51 5.82
N ILE A 108 21.36 -2.31 4.84
CA ILE A 108 22.03 -3.56 4.50
C ILE A 108 23.42 -3.28 3.90
N GLN A 109 23.54 -2.27 3.05
CA GLN A 109 24.83 -1.90 2.45
C GLN A 109 25.83 -1.42 3.49
N ARG A 110 25.37 -0.64 4.48
CA ARG A 110 26.24 -0.13 5.55
C ARG A 110 26.58 -1.18 6.60
N ASP A 111 25.64 -2.07 6.87
CA ASP A 111 25.79 -3.13 7.84
C ASP A 111 25.21 -4.43 7.26
N PRO A 112 25.99 -5.19 6.50
CA PRO A 112 25.53 -6.43 5.88
C PRO A 112 25.03 -7.49 6.84
N GLU A 113 25.42 -7.42 8.10
CA GLU A 113 24.95 -8.34 9.13
C GLU A 113 23.64 -7.89 9.78
N LEU A 114 23.15 -6.68 9.49
CA LEU A 114 21.98 -6.10 10.16
C LEU A 114 22.03 -6.31 11.67
N THR A 115 23.13 -5.84 12.27
CA THR A 115 23.42 -6.03 13.69
C THR A 115 22.26 -5.53 14.56
N GLY A 116 21.83 -6.39 15.49
CA GLY A 116 20.75 -6.05 16.41
C GLY A 116 19.33 -6.18 15.84
N VAL A 117 19.19 -6.57 14.60
CA VAL A 117 17.87 -6.81 13.97
C VAL A 117 17.55 -8.30 14.04
N GLY A 118 16.36 -8.63 14.54
CA GLY A 118 15.91 -10.02 14.65
C GLY A 118 14.86 -10.41 13.63
N LEU A 119 14.09 -9.44 13.14
CA LEU A 119 13.01 -9.69 12.18
C LEU A 119 12.91 -8.51 11.22
N VAL A 120 12.74 -8.81 9.93
CA VAL A 120 12.38 -7.83 8.93
C VAL A 120 11.02 -8.22 8.35
N ILE A 121 10.09 -7.29 8.38
CA ILE A 121 8.75 -7.45 7.81
C ILE A 121 8.68 -6.63 6.51
N LEU A 122 8.40 -7.30 5.40
CA LEU A 122 8.18 -6.65 4.11
C LEU A 122 6.67 -6.55 3.87
N ASP A 123 6.13 -5.33 3.99
CA ASP A 123 4.70 -5.10 3.79
C ASP A 123 4.40 -4.74 2.33
N GLU A 124 3.17 -4.98 1.91
CA GLU A 124 2.68 -4.64 0.58
C GLU A 124 3.51 -5.24 -0.55
N PHE A 125 4.07 -6.42 -0.36
CA PHE A 125 4.97 -7.03 -1.35
C PHE A 125 4.29 -7.30 -2.69
N HIS A 126 2.97 -7.40 -2.72
CA HIS A 126 2.19 -7.57 -3.95
C HIS A 126 2.30 -6.37 -4.91
N GLU A 127 2.73 -5.20 -4.45
CA GLU A 127 2.95 -4.03 -5.31
C GLU A 127 4.17 -4.20 -6.23
N ARG A 128 5.06 -5.14 -5.91
CA ARG A 128 6.16 -5.59 -6.77
C ARG A 128 7.09 -4.46 -7.21
N SER A 129 7.47 -3.60 -6.28
CA SER A 129 8.43 -2.55 -6.58
C SER A 129 9.84 -3.14 -6.77
N LEU A 130 10.64 -2.44 -7.58
CA LEU A 130 12.05 -2.80 -7.77
C LEU A 130 12.80 -2.85 -6.43
N GLN A 131 12.58 -1.86 -5.58
CA GLN A 131 13.28 -1.74 -4.30
C GLN A 131 12.88 -2.85 -3.33
N ALA A 132 11.61 -3.28 -3.34
CA ALA A 132 11.16 -4.39 -2.51
C ALA A 132 11.77 -5.71 -2.98
N ASP A 133 11.82 -5.94 -4.29
CA ASP A 133 12.46 -7.13 -4.85
C ASP A 133 13.95 -7.16 -4.52
N LEU A 134 14.64 -6.02 -4.63
CA LEU A 134 16.05 -5.89 -4.27
C LEU A 134 16.26 -6.15 -2.77
N ALA A 135 15.43 -5.55 -1.92
CA ALA A 135 15.51 -5.75 -0.47
C ALA A 135 15.37 -7.24 -0.11
N LEU A 136 14.41 -7.93 -0.72
CA LEU A 136 14.24 -9.36 -0.47
C LEU A 136 15.49 -10.15 -0.88
N ALA A 137 16.03 -9.88 -2.07
CA ALA A 137 17.24 -10.56 -2.53
C ALA A 137 18.40 -10.34 -1.57
N LEU A 138 18.62 -9.12 -1.11
CA LEU A 138 19.70 -8.79 -0.17
C LEU A 138 19.48 -9.47 1.19
N LEU A 139 18.25 -9.51 1.67
CA LEU A 139 17.92 -10.18 2.95
C LEU A 139 18.14 -11.67 2.88
N LEU A 140 17.81 -12.31 1.77
CA LEU A 140 18.10 -13.74 1.58
C LEU A 140 19.60 -14.02 1.59
N ASP A 141 20.39 -13.15 0.98
CA ASP A 141 21.86 -13.26 1.04
C ASP A 141 22.37 -13.11 2.49
N VAL A 142 21.83 -12.16 3.25
CA VAL A 142 22.18 -11.99 4.67
C VAL A 142 21.90 -13.27 5.46
N GLN A 143 20.73 -13.86 5.24
CA GLN A 143 20.36 -15.11 5.95
C GLN A 143 21.28 -16.27 5.59
N GLN A 144 21.64 -16.41 4.33
CA GLN A 144 22.44 -17.54 3.87
C GLN A 144 23.91 -17.42 4.25
N GLY A 145 24.44 -16.21 4.22
CA GLY A 145 25.88 -16.00 4.39
C GLY A 145 26.30 -15.52 5.76
N LEU A 146 25.48 -14.73 6.44
CA LEU A 146 25.88 -14.00 7.64
C LEU A 146 24.99 -14.24 8.86
N ARG A 147 23.69 -14.40 8.66
CA ARG A 147 22.72 -14.44 9.74
C ARG A 147 21.63 -15.47 9.48
N ASP A 148 21.85 -16.71 9.89
CA ASP A 148 20.83 -17.76 9.80
C ASP A 148 19.70 -17.61 10.83
N ASP A 149 19.92 -16.77 11.86
CA ASP A 149 18.95 -16.48 12.90
C ASP A 149 17.99 -15.34 12.55
N LEU A 150 18.29 -14.55 11.51
CA LEU A 150 17.41 -13.47 11.07
C LEU A 150 16.12 -14.06 10.49
N LYS A 151 14.98 -13.47 10.90
CA LYS A 151 13.65 -13.89 10.42
C LYS A 151 13.12 -12.90 9.40
N LEU A 152 12.38 -13.42 8.42
CA LEU A 152 11.69 -12.62 7.41
C LEU A 152 10.21 -12.94 7.43
N LEU A 153 9.39 -11.91 7.43
CA LEU A 153 7.94 -12.02 7.24
C LEU A 153 7.56 -11.19 6.03
N ILE A 154 6.99 -11.83 5.02
CA ILE A 154 6.58 -11.17 3.79
C ILE A 154 5.06 -11.15 3.75
N MET A 155 4.48 -9.94 3.73
CA MET A 155 3.04 -9.75 3.75
C MET A 155 2.54 -9.29 2.40
N SER A 156 1.47 -9.90 1.94
CA SER A 156 0.83 -9.60 0.66
C SER A 156 -0.68 -9.63 0.80
N ALA A 157 -1.36 -8.73 0.12
CA ALA A 157 -2.82 -8.68 0.12
C ALA A 157 -3.46 -9.56 -0.96
N THR A 158 -2.67 -10.14 -1.87
CA THR A 158 -3.18 -10.97 -2.95
C THR A 158 -2.98 -12.46 -2.66
N LEU A 159 -3.90 -13.29 -3.16
CA LEU A 159 -3.79 -14.76 -3.05
C LEU A 159 -2.80 -15.33 -4.06
N ASP A 160 -2.44 -14.59 -5.10
CA ASP A 160 -1.54 -15.07 -6.14
C ASP A 160 -0.10 -14.85 -5.71
N ASN A 161 0.40 -15.78 -4.92
CA ASN A 161 1.77 -15.79 -4.42
C ASN A 161 2.65 -16.82 -5.13
N ASP A 162 2.25 -17.30 -6.31
CA ASP A 162 2.96 -18.37 -7.00
C ASP A 162 4.44 -18.05 -7.19
N ARG A 163 4.75 -16.79 -7.50
CA ARG A 163 6.13 -16.39 -7.69
C ARG A 163 6.91 -16.41 -6.37
N LEU A 164 6.32 -15.90 -5.28
CA LEU A 164 6.95 -15.96 -3.96
C LEU A 164 7.11 -17.40 -3.49
N GLN A 165 6.13 -18.24 -3.72
CA GLN A 165 6.21 -19.64 -3.35
C GLN A 165 7.31 -20.37 -4.13
N ARG A 166 7.52 -20.01 -5.39
CA ARG A 166 8.64 -20.57 -6.18
C ARG A 166 10.00 -20.07 -5.68
N LEU A 167 10.06 -18.80 -5.27
CA LEU A 167 11.29 -18.21 -4.76
C LEU A 167 11.61 -18.73 -3.36
N LEU A 168 10.57 -18.96 -2.55
CA LEU A 168 10.66 -19.41 -1.17
C LEU A 168 9.81 -20.66 -0.96
N PRO A 169 10.23 -21.81 -1.57
CA PRO A 169 9.37 -23.00 -1.63
C PRO A 169 9.13 -23.65 -0.27
N GLU A 170 10.00 -23.39 0.72
CA GLU A 170 9.89 -24.01 2.04
C GLU A 170 9.26 -23.07 3.07
N ALA A 171 8.91 -21.83 2.68
CA ALA A 171 8.29 -20.88 3.59
C ALA A 171 6.85 -21.26 3.87
N PRO A 172 6.45 -21.38 5.16
CA PRO A 172 5.03 -21.54 5.49
C PRO A 172 4.20 -20.38 4.97
N VAL A 173 3.00 -20.66 4.53
CA VAL A 173 2.04 -19.65 4.09
C VAL A 173 0.90 -19.60 5.10
N VAL A 174 0.72 -18.46 5.73
CA VAL A 174 -0.38 -18.20 6.64
C VAL A 174 -1.40 -17.34 5.90
N VAL A 175 -2.66 -17.76 5.87
CA VAL A 175 -3.73 -17.05 5.16
C VAL A 175 -4.72 -16.50 6.16
N SER A 176 -4.91 -15.19 6.15
CA SER A 176 -5.94 -14.51 6.92
C SER A 176 -7.08 -14.12 5.99
N GLU A 177 -8.29 -14.62 6.27
CA GLU A 177 -9.47 -14.25 5.52
C GLU A 177 -9.99 -12.92 6.05
N GLY A 178 -9.95 -11.87 5.21
CA GLY A 178 -10.43 -10.55 5.59
C GLY A 178 -11.93 -10.48 5.64
N ARG A 179 -12.44 -9.64 6.54
CA ARG A 179 -13.85 -9.30 6.56
C ARG A 179 -14.10 -8.26 5.47
N ALA A 180 -14.78 -8.65 4.42
CA ALA A 180 -15.15 -7.77 3.33
C ALA A 180 -16.66 -7.78 3.13
N TYR A 181 -17.21 -6.60 2.87
CA TYR A 181 -18.60 -6.47 2.43
C TYR A 181 -18.67 -6.55 0.91
N PRO A 182 -19.80 -6.95 0.34
CA PRO A 182 -19.95 -7.00 -1.11
C PRO A 182 -19.76 -5.63 -1.75
N VAL A 183 -19.12 -5.62 -2.91
CA VAL A 183 -18.92 -4.42 -3.73
C VAL A 183 -19.55 -4.68 -5.09
N GLU A 184 -20.50 -3.84 -5.47
CA GLU A 184 -21.06 -3.85 -6.81
C GLU A 184 -20.06 -3.16 -7.75
N ARG A 185 -19.55 -3.91 -8.71
CA ARG A 185 -18.60 -3.36 -9.69
C ARG A 185 -19.33 -3.03 -10.98
N ARG A 186 -19.23 -1.76 -11.37
CA ARG A 186 -19.83 -1.22 -12.59
C ARG A 186 -18.72 -0.82 -13.55
N PHE A 187 -18.97 -0.95 -14.84
CA PHE A 187 -18.01 -0.64 -15.87
C PHE A 187 -18.65 0.35 -16.85
N SER A 188 -17.99 1.49 -17.07
CA SER A 188 -18.48 2.52 -17.97
C SER A 188 -17.29 3.20 -18.63
N PRO A 189 -17.09 3.01 -19.95
CA PRO A 189 -15.98 3.65 -20.63
C PRO A 189 -16.18 5.16 -20.68
N LEU A 190 -15.06 5.89 -20.61
CA LEU A 190 -15.08 7.35 -20.80
C LEU A 190 -15.38 7.69 -22.26
N SER A 191 -16.06 8.81 -22.46
CA SER A 191 -16.32 9.31 -23.80
C SER A 191 -14.99 9.72 -24.46
N ALA A 192 -14.78 9.26 -25.70
CA ALA A 192 -13.63 9.66 -26.50
C ALA A 192 -13.68 11.14 -26.93
N HIS A 193 -14.84 11.77 -26.81
CA HIS A 193 -15.05 13.15 -27.21
C HIS A 193 -14.88 14.18 -26.10
N GLN A 194 -14.74 13.71 -24.84
CA GLN A 194 -14.46 14.57 -23.70
C GLN A 194 -13.02 14.44 -23.27
N ARG A 195 -12.47 15.51 -22.69
CA ARG A 195 -11.17 15.44 -22.04
C ARG A 195 -11.27 14.52 -20.83
N PHE A 196 -10.16 13.88 -20.50
CA PHE A 196 -10.09 12.91 -19.42
C PHE A 196 -10.57 13.50 -18.08
N ASP A 197 -10.05 14.68 -17.71
CA ASP A 197 -10.38 15.31 -16.44
C ASP A 197 -11.87 15.66 -16.34
N GLU A 198 -12.46 16.17 -17.40
CA GLU A 198 -13.88 16.46 -17.46
C GLU A 198 -14.73 15.20 -17.40
N ALA A 199 -14.38 14.18 -18.19
CA ALA A 199 -15.13 12.93 -18.23
C ALA A 199 -15.14 12.22 -16.88
N VAL A 200 -14.00 12.19 -16.19
CA VAL A 200 -13.90 11.61 -14.86
C VAL A 200 -14.74 12.40 -13.85
N ALA A 201 -14.68 13.74 -13.90
CA ALA A 201 -15.44 14.57 -12.99
C ALA A 201 -16.96 14.41 -13.19
N VAL A 202 -17.40 14.31 -14.42
CA VAL A 202 -18.82 14.08 -14.74
C VAL A 202 -19.28 12.72 -14.18
N ALA A 203 -18.50 11.67 -14.40
CA ALA A 203 -18.83 10.34 -13.91
C ALA A 203 -18.89 10.30 -12.37
N ALA A 204 -17.91 10.89 -11.70
CA ALA A 204 -17.87 10.95 -10.25
C ALA A 204 -19.04 11.77 -9.67
N ALA A 205 -19.33 12.91 -10.24
CA ALA A 205 -20.45 13.76 -9.81
C ALA A 205 -21.79 13.04 -9.96
N GLU A 206 -21.97 12.31 -11.05
CA GLU A 206 -23.18 11.54 -11.28
C GLU A 206 -23.37 10.44 -10.24
N LEU A 207 -22.31 9.70 -9.93
CA LEU A 207 -22.36 8.66 -8.91
C LEU A 207 -22.68 9.26 -7.53
N LEU A 208 -22.12 10.41 -7.19
CA LEU A 208 -22.41 11.13 -5.94
C LEU A 208 -23.86 11.55 -5.84
N ARG A 209 -24.50 11.93 -6.95
CA ARG A 209 -25.92 12.32 -6.95
C ARG A 209 -26.84 11.14 -6.71
N HIS A 210 -26.48 9.96 -7.19
CA HIS A 210 -27.35 8.78 -7.14
C HIS A 210 -27.11 7.88 -5.94
N GLU A 211 -25.95 8.00 -5.27
CA GLU A 211 -25.54 7.15 -4.18
C GLU A 211 -25.10 7.95 -2.97
N GLN A 212 -25.24 7.36 -1.78
CA GLN A 212 -24.80 7.98 -0.53
C GLN A 212 -23.39 7.52 -0.16
N GLY A 213 -22.77 8.26 0.75
CA GLY A 213 -21.46 7.94 1.27
C GLY A 213 -20.33 8.76 0.65
N SER A 214 -19.16 8.62 1.23
CA SER A 214 -17.95 9.28 0.71
C SER A 214 -17.29 8.45 -0.39
N MET A 215 -16.50 9.13 -1.20
CA MET A 215 -15.91 8.56 -2.42
C MET A 215 -14.39 8.61 -2.38
N LEU A 216 -13.77 7.54 -2.89
CA LEU A 216 -12.35 7.51 -3.22
C LEU A 216 -12.23 7.43 -4.74
N LEU A 217 -11.53 8.42 -5.31
CA LEU A 217 -11.35 8.55 -6.75
C LEU A 217 -9.88 8.32 -7.09
N PHE A 218 -9.59 7.27 -7.82
CA PHE A 218 -8.23 6.90 -8.22
C PHE A 218 -7.84 7.55 -9.54
N LEU A 219 -6.75 8.29 -9.53
CA LEU A 219 -6.20 9.02 -10.67
C LEU A 219 -4.72 8.70 -10.85
N PRO A 220 -4.18 8.84 -12.07
CA PRO A 220 -2.80 8.42 -12.33
C PRO A 220 -1.72 9.33 -11.76
N GLY A 221 -2.00 10.60 -11.47
CA GLY A 221 -0.99 11.51 -10.98
C GLY A 221 -1.53 12.80 -10.40
N VAL A 222 -0.63 13.60 -9.83
CA VAL A 222 -0.98 14.88 -9.16
C VAL A 222 -1.61 15.88 -10.14
N GLY A 223 -1.14 15.94 -11.36
CA GLY A 223 -1.71 16.84 -12.36
C GLY A 223 -3.18 16.54 -12.65
N GLU A 224 -3.52 15.25 -12.78
CA GLU A 224 -4.90 14.82 -12.97
C GLU A 224 -5.73 15.07 -11.72
N ILE A 225 -5.17 14.89 -10.53
CA ILE A 225 -5.86 15.19 -9.27
C ILE A 225 -6.28 16.67 -9.26
N GLN A 226 -5.37 17.57 -9.59
CA GLN A 226 -5.64 19.00 -9.60
C GLN A 226 -6.72 19.37 -10.63
N ARG A 227 -6.61 18.87 -11.84
CA ARG A 227 -7.56 19.16 -12.91
C ARG A 227 -8.94 18.59 -12.64
N VAL A 228 -9.02 17.36 -12.15
CA VAL A 228 -10.31 16.74 -11.80
C VAL A 228 -10.94 17.46 -10.61
N GLN A 229 -10.14 17.87 -9.61
CA GLN A 229 -10.65 18.64 -8.48
C GLN A 229 -11.30 19.95 -8.96
N GLU A 230 -10.66 20.68 -9.86
CA GLU A 230 -11.22 21.90 -10.43
C GLU A 230 -12.56 21.63 -11.12
N GLN A 231 -12.62 20.56 -11.92
CA GLN A 231 -13.85 20.18 -12.62
C GLN A 231 -14.95 19.75 -11.66
N LEU A 232 -14.61 19.08 -10.57
CA LEU A 232 -15.58 18.64 -9.58
C LEU A 232 -16.14 19.78 -8.75
N THR A 233 -15.35 20.81 -8.47
CA THR A 233 -15.78 21.95 -7.65
C THR A 233 -17.08 22.57 -8.17
N GLU A 234 -17.26 22.61 -9.48
CA GLU A 234 -18.44 23.17 -10.13
C GLU A 234 -19.62 22.18 -10.21
N ARG A 235 -19.41 20.91 -9.91
CA ARG A 235 -20.37 19.84 -10.16
C ARG A 235 -20.90 19.15 -8.90
N VAL A 236 -20.34 19.46 -7.74
CA VAL A 236 -20.73 18.82 -6.48
C VAL A 236 -21.51 19.78 -5.59
N ALA A 237 -22.32 19.22 -4.69
CA ALA A 237 -23.09 19.99 -3.71
C ALA A 237 -22.17 20.59 -2.64
N GLU A 238 -22.67 21.57 -1.89
CA GLU A 238 -21.90 22.28 -0.85
C GLU A 238 -21.49 21.37 0.32
N ASP A 239 -22.20 20.28 0.54
CA ASP A 239 -21.88 19.32 1.60
C ASP A 239 -20.74 18.38 1.22
N VAL A 240 -20.23 18.47 0.00
CA VAL A 240 -19.12 17.62 -0.48
C VAL A 240 -17.79 18.34 -0.32
N ILE A 241 -16.87 17.69 0.40
CA ILE A 241 -15.52 18.20 0.62
C ILE A 241 -14.58 17.45 -0.32
N LEU A 242 -13.80 18.19 -1.10
CA LEU A 242 -12.80 17.62 -2.01
C LEU A 242 -11.45 17.56 -1.29
N CYS A 243 -10.87 16.37 -1.19
CA CYS A 243 -9.64 16.12 -0.45
C CYS A 243 -8.60 15.46 -1.36
N PRO A 244 -7.66 16.24 -1.94
CA PRO A 244 -6.55 15.62 -2.66
C PRO A 244 -5.65 14.86 -1.69
N LEU A 245 -5.07 13.74 -2.16
CA LEU A 245 -4.18 12.92 -1.34
C LEU A 245 -2.98 12.46 -2.16
N TYR A 246 -1.82 13.05 -1.87
CA TYR A 246 -0.54 12.67 -2.43
C TYR A 246 0.59 12.97 -1.45
N GLY A 247 1.76 12.36 -1.64
CA GLY A 247 2.81 12.36 -0.63
C GLY A 247 3.40 13.72 -0.26
N ALA A 248 3.37 14.70 -1.18
CA ALA A 248 3.96 16.02 -0.94
C ALA A 248 3.06 16.98 -0.15
N LEU A 249 1.82 16.60 0.15
CA LEU A 249 0.90 17.45 0.90
C LEU A 249 1.33 17.62 2.36
N PRO A 250 1.02 18.79 2.97
CA PRO A 250 1.17 18.95 4.41
C PRO A 250 0.35 17.91 5.19
N LEU A 251 0.84 17.52 6.36
CA LEU A 251 0.20 16.49 7.19
C LEU A 251 -1.26 16.81 7.52
N SER A 252 -1.57 18.08 7.78
CA SER A 252 -2.95 18.50 8.07
C SER A 252 -3.91 18.21 6.92
N GLU A 253 -3.46 18.41 5.68
CA GLU A 253 -4.26 18.13 4.49
C GLU A 253 -4.40 16.62 4.26
N GLN A 254 -3.34 15.86 4.53
CA GLN A 254 -3.40 14.41 4.46
C GLN A 254 -4.42 13.83 5.46
N ARG A 255 -4.47 14.38 6.67
CA ARG A 255 -5.43 13.96 7.70
C ARG A 255 -6.87 14.18 7.28
N LYS A 256 -7.17 15.28 6.60
CA LYS A 256 -8.52 15.54 6.08
C LYS A 256 -8.97 14.46 5.12
N ALA A 257 -8.04 13.95 4.31
CA ALA A 257 -8.35 12.88 3.37
C ALA A 257 -8.57 11.53 4.07
N ILE A 258 -7.80 11.26 5.11
CA ILE A 258 -7.79 9.95 5.80
C ILE A 258 -8.95 9.82 6.79
N LEU A 259 -9.24 10.86 7.56
CA LEU A 259 -10.28 10.82 8.60
C LEU A 259 -11.68 10.88 7.99
N PRO A 260 -12.71 10.35 8.70
CA PRO A 260 -14.08 10.46 8.22
C PRO A 260 -14.49 11.91 7.99
N ALA A 261 -15.41 12.13 7.04
CA ALA A 261 -15.97 13.44 6.84
C ALA A 261 -16.74 13.90 8.10
N PRO A 262 -16.77 15.21 8.39
CA PRO A 262 -17.60 15.71 9.49
C PRO A 262 -19.07 15.35 9.31
N ALA A 263 -19.81 15.31 10.42
CA ALA A 263 -21.23 14.99 10.41
C ALA A 263 -21.99 15.90 9.43
N GLY A 264 -22.86 15.29 8.60
CA GLY A 264 -23.62 16.00 7.59
C GLY A 264 -22.83 16.35 6.32
N LYS A 265 -21.57 15.95 6.25
CA LYS A 265 -20.70 16.18 5.09
C LYS A 265 -20.33 14.88 4.42
N ARG A 266 -19.95 14.97 3.16
CA ARG A 266 -19.37 13.87 2.38
C ARG A 266 -18.00 14.31 1.90
N LYS A 267 -17.06 13.36 1.76
CA LYS A 267 -15.78 13.69 1.17
C LYS A 267 -15.58 12.93 -0.14
N VAL A 268 -14.84 13.54 -1.04
CA VAL A 268 -14.27 12.87 -2.21
C VAL A 268 -12.76 12.95 -2.07
N VAL A 269 -12.11 11.82 -1.88
CA VAL A 269 -10.66 11.76 -1.80
C VAL A 269 -10.13 11.47 -3.20
N LEU A 270 -9.34 12.40 -3.74
CA LEU A 270 -8.70 12.23 -5.05
C LEU A 270 -7.27 11.78 -4.80
N ALA A 271 -6.96 10.55 -5.17
CA ALA A 271 -5.68 9.92 -4.81
C ALA A 271 -5.06 9.18 -5.98
N THR A 272 -3.77 8.97 -5.89
CA THR A 272 -3.06 8.06 -6.78
C THR A 272 -3.15 6.63 -6.21
N ASN A 273 -2.40 5.69 -6.78
CA ASN A 273 -2.37 4.31 -6.32
C ASN A 273 -1.87 4.13 -4.88
N ILE A 274 -1.36 5.19 -4.21
CA ILE A 274 -1.00 5.11 -2.79
C ILE A 274 -2.19 4.71 -1.90
N ALA A 275 -3.42 5.01 -2.34
CA ALA A 275 -4.64 4.66 -1.61
C ALA A 275 -5.16 3.27 -1.96
N GLU A 276 -4.48 2.54 -2.84
CA GLU A 276 -4.93 1.21 -3.28
C GLU A 276 -4.80 0.18 -2.17
N THR A 277 -3.66 0.11 -1.50
CA THR A 277 -3.38 -0.89 -0.47
C THR A 277 -2.79 -0.30 0.81
N SER A 278 -1.95 0.72 0.72
CA SER A 278 -1.07 1.18 1.79
C SER A 278 -1.75 2.04 2.86
N LEU A 279 -2.81 2.74 2.51
CA LEU A 279 -3.51 3.65 3.42
C LEU A 279 -4.94 3.18 3.67
N THR A 280 -5.35 3.26 4.93
CA THR A 280 -6.76 3.09 5.29
C THR A 280 -7.42 4.47 5.29
N ILE A 281 -8.34 4.67 4.36
CA ILE A 281 -9.13 5.89 4.27
C ILE A 281 -10.51 5.58 4.82
N GLU A 282 -10.87 6.23 5.92
CA GLU A 282 -12.09 5.91 6.64
C GLU A 282 -13.33 6.51 5.97
N GLY A 283 -14.45 5.80 6.10
CA GLY A 283 -15.76 6.28 5.66
C GLY A 283 -16.07 6.12 4.18
N ILE A 284 -15.25 5.42 3.43
CA ILE A 284 -15.44 5.25 1.98
C ILE A 284 -16.49 4.17 1.69
N ARG A 285 -17.48 4.51 0.87
CA ARG A 285 -18.47 3.59 0.33
C ARG A 285 -18.42 3.50 -1.19
N LEU A 286 -18.01 4.59 -1.84
CA LEU A 286 -17.98 4.69 -3.31
C LEU A 286 -16.53 4.77 -3.78
N VAL A 287 -16.20 4.02 -4.83
CA VAL A 287 -14.91 4.09 -5.49
C VAL A 287 -15.13 4.40 -6.96
N VAL A 288 -14.40 5.37 -7.48
CA VAL A 288 -14.29 5.61 -8.92
C VAL A 288 -12.86 5.30 -9.31
N ASP A 289 -12.70 4.36 -10.22
CA ASP A 289 -11.41 3.87 -10.66
C ASP A 289 -11.16 4.31 -12.10
N SER A 290 -10.21 5.25 -12.28
CA SER A 290 -9.84 5.69 -13.63
C SER A 290 -9.16 4.59 -14.45
N ALA A 291 -8.80 3.47 -13.82
CA ALA A 291 -8.13 2.32 -14.42
C ALA A 291 -6.76 2.66 -15.02
N GLN A 292 -6.16 3.73 -14.54
CA GLN A 292 -4.84 4.19 -15.00
C GLN A 292 -3.88 4.37 -13.84
N GLU A 293 -2.61 4.19 -14.14
CA GLU A 293 -1.51 4.47 -13.23
C GLU A 293 -0.36 5.10 -13.99
N ARG A 294 0.54 5.74 -13.24
CA ARG A 294 1.77 6.31 -13.81
C ARG A 294 2.96 5.54 -13.27
N VAL A 295 3.78 5.00 -14.17
CA VAL A 295 4.94 4.20 -13.83
C VAL A 295 6.18 4.72 -14.54
N ALA A 296 7.35 4.48 -13.93
CA ALA A 296 8.63 4.77 -14.54
C ALA A 296 9.00 3.66 -15.52
N ARG A 297 9.36 4.03 -16.75
CA ARG A 297 9.85 3.08 -17.75
C ARG A 297 11.20 3.51 -18.26
N PHE A 298 12.12 2.58 -18.28
CA PHE A 298 13.46 2.78 -18.86
C PHE A 298 13.41 2.48 -20.36
N ASP A 299 13.92 3.44 -21.15
CA ASP A 299 14.08 3.27 -22.60
C ASP A 299 15.53 2.89 -22.90
N PRO A 300 15.81 1.65 -23.33
CA PRO A 300 17.20 1.22 -23.63
C PRO A 300 17.85 2.00 -24.77
N ARG A 301 17.05 2.57 -25.68
CA ARG A 301 17.60 3.32 -26.83
C ARG A 301 18.14 4.68 -26.43
N THR A 302 17.51 5.34 -25.47
CA THR A 302 17.93 6.68 -25.03
C THR A 302 18.68 6.67 -23.72
N GLY A 303 18.63 5.56 -22.95
CA GLY A 303 19.19 5.48 -21.61
C GLY A 303 18.43 6.31 -20.57
N LEU A 304 17.23 6.78 -20.89
CA LEU A 304 16.46 7.65 -20.02
C LEU A 304 15.28 6.89 -19.41
N THR A 305 14.95 7.24 -18.18
CA THR A 305 13.74 6.78 -17.51
C THR A 305 12.69 7.89 -17.58
N ARG A 306 11.48 7.55 -18.00
CA ARG A 306 10.37 8.51 -18.08
C ARG A 306 9.12 7.95 -17.44
N LEU A 307 8.22 8.84 -17.04
CA LEU A 307 6.92 8.45 -16.50
C LEU A 307 5.94 8.20 -17.64
N VAL A 308 5.28 7.04 -17.59
CA VAL A 308 4.31 6.62 -18.60
C VAL A 308 2.99 6.31 -17.92
N THR A 309 1.89 6.82 -18.48
CA THR A 309 0.55 6.47 -18.04
C THR A 309 0.11 5.20 -18.76
N GLN A 310 -0.33 4.22 -17.99
CA GLN A 310 -0.76 2.93 -18.53
C GLN A 310 -2.00 2.42 -17.79
N ARG A 311 -2.64 1.41 -18.39
CA ARG A 311 -3.76 0.71 -17.77
C ARG A 311 -3.26 -0.14 -16.61
N ILE A 312 -4.01 -0.13 -15.51
CA ILE A 312 -3.71 -0.99 -14.36
C ILE A 312 -4.08 -2.45 -14.65
N SER A 313 -3.52 -3.36 -13.85
CA SER A 313 -3.85 -4.78 -13.92
C SER A 313 -5.24 -5.08 -13.38
N GLN A 314 -5.77 -6.26 -13.69
CA GLN A 314 -7.02 -6.75 -13.11
C GLN A 314 -6.92 -6.85 -11.58
N ALA A 315 -5.79 -7.29 -11.05
CA ALA A 315 -5.55 -7.37 -9.62
C ALA A 315 -5.62 -5.99 -8.97
N SER A 316 -5.04 -4.96 -9.59
CA SER A 316 -5.15 -3.58 -9.12
C SER A 316 -6.60 -3.08 -9.11
N MET A 317 -7.35 -3.38 -10.17
CA MET A 317 -8.78 -2.99 -10.23
C MET A 317 -9.56 -3.62 -9.07
N THR A 318 -9.30 -4.87 -8.76
CA THR A 318 -9.94 -5.57 -7.63
C THR A 318 -9.54 -4.97 -6.29
N GLN A 319 -8.27 -4.62 -6.11
CA GLN A 319 -7.80 -3.95 -4.89
C GLN A 319 -8.47 -2.59 -4.70
N ARG A 320 -8.58 -1.81 -5.78
CA ARG A 320 -9.26 -0.51 -5.74
C ARG A 320 -10.73 -0.68 -5.40
N ALA A 321 -11.41 -1.64 -6.03
CA ALA A 321 -12.82 -1.93 -5.75
C ALA A 321 -13.04 -2.32 -4.30
N GLY A 322 -12.14 -3.10 -3.72
CA GLY A 322 -12.23 -3.54 -2.33
C GLY A 322 -12.26 -2.43 -1.31
N ARG A 323 -11.76 -1.24 -1.66
CA ARG A 323 -11.81 -0.08 -0.78
C ARG A 323 -13.23 0.39 -0.49
N ALA A 324 -14.19 0.08 -1.36
CA ALA A 324 -15.60 0.42 -1.15
C ALA A 324 -16.29 -0.50 -0.15
N GLY A 325 -15.78 -1.71 0.05
CA GLY A 325 -16.44 -2.74 0.86
C GLY A 325 -15.88 -2.94 2.26
N ARG A 326 -15.21 -1.96 2.84
CA ARG A 326 -14.54 -2.14 4.13
C ARG A 326 -15.48 -2.01 5.32
N LEU A 327 -16.43 -1.08 5.28
CA LEU A 327 -17.31 -0.76 6.39
C LEU A 327 -18.78 -1.14 6.12
N SER A 328 -19.15 -1.25 4.86
CA SER A 328 -20.50 -1.55 4.42
C SER A 328 -20.47 -2.03 2.98
N PRO A 329 -21.55 -2.61 2.45
CA PRO A 329 -21.64 -2.85 1.02
C PRO A 329 -21.41 -1.56 0.23
N GLY A 330 -20.59 -1.64 -0.79
CA GLY A 330 -20.16 -0.47 -1.55
C GLY A 330 -20.32 -0.64 -3.05
N ILE A 331 -19.93 0.40 -3.77
CA ILE A 331 -20.00 0.47 -5.22
C ILE A 331 -18.65 0.94 -5.76
N CYS A 332 -18.16 0.25 -6.78
CA CYS A 332 -16.99 0.68 -7.54
C CYS A 332 -17.35 0.87 -9.00
N LEU A 333 -17.12 2.08 -9.50
CA LEU A 333 -17.27 2.41 -10.91
C LEU A 333 -15.89 2.42 -11.57
N HIS A 334 -15.65 1.43 -12.43
CA HIS A 334 -14.45 1.37 -13.26
C HIS A 334 -14.69 2.13 -14.57
N LEU A 335 -13.85 3.10 -14.88
CA LEU A 335 -14.02 3.97 -16.05
C LEU A 335 -13.40 3.36 -17.31
N LEU A 336 -13.80 2.15 -17.61
CA LEU A 336 -13.46 1.45 -18.84
C LEU A 336 -14.56 0.44 -19.13
N GLY A 337 -14.58 -0.08 -20.37
CA GLY A 337 -15.52 -1.12 -20.72
C GLY A 337 -15.16 -2.45 -20.08
N LYS A 338 -16.15 -3.28 -19.80
CA LYS A 338 -15.95 -4.59 -19.17
C LYS A 338 -14.99 -5.47 -19.97
N GLU A 339 -15.08 -5.45 -21.30
CA GLU A 339 -14.17 -6.22 -22.15
C GLU A 339 -12.74 -5.72 -22.05
N GLN A 340 -12.54 -4.41 -21.93
CA GLN A 340 -11.20 -3.84 -21.72
C GLN A 340 -10.62 -4.27 -20.39
N ALA A 341 -11.45 -4.34 -19.35
CA ALA A 341 -11.03 -4.81 -18.03
C ALA A 341 -10.60 -6.28 -18.07
N GLU A 342 -11.36 -7.11 -18.78
CA GLU A 342 -11.07 -8.54 -18.91
C GLU A 342 -9.78 -8.80 -19.71
N ARG A 343 -9.42 -7.89 -20.62
CA ARG A 343 -8.20 -7.98 -21.43
C ARG A 343 -6.97 -7.39 -20.75
N ALA A 344 -7.13 -6.69 -19.64
CA ALA A 344 -5.99 -6.15 -18.90
C ALA A 344 -5.12 -7.29 -18.36
N ALA A 345 -3.84 -6.99 -18.10
CA ALA A 345 -2.94 -7.96 -17.49
C ALA A 345 -3.51 -8.44 -16.16
N ALA A 346 -3.36 -9.72 -15.85
CA ALA A 346 -3.90 -10.28 -14.61
C ALA A 346 -3.24 -9.63 -13.39
N GLN A 347 -1.92 -9.41 -13.45
CA GLN A 347 -1.12 -8.81 -12.39
C GLN A 347 -0.15 -7.80 -12.94
N SER A 348 0.33 -6.91 -12.06
CA SER A 348 1.38 -5.95 -12.41
C SER A 348 2.69 -6.69 -12.70
N GLU A 349 3.43 -6.21 -13.71
CA GLU A 349 4.78 -6.70 -13.96
C GLU A 349 5.72 -6.22 -12.86
N PRO A 350 6.73 -7.02 -12.48
CA PRO A 350 7.76 -6.55 -11.56
C PRO A 350 8.44 -5.28 -12.09
N GLU A 351 8.61 -4.30 -11.22
CA GLU A 351 9.24 -3.03 -11.59
C GLU A 351 10.64 -3.21 -12.18
N ILE A 352 11.36 -4.23 -11.73
CA ILE A 352 12.70 -4.56 -12.21
C ILE A 352 12.76 -4.78 -13.74
N LEU A 353 11.67 -5.21 -14.36
CA LEU A 353 11.60 -5.41 -15.81
C LEU A 353 11.52 -4.09 -16.58
N HIS A 354 11.22 -2.98 -15.92
CA HIS A 354 10.98 -1.68 -16.54
C HIS A 354 11.96 -0.61 -16.10
N SER A 355 12.81 -0.91 -15.13
CA SER A 355 13.73 0.06 -14.54
C SER A 355 15.14 -0.08 -15.08
N ASP A 356 15.92 1.00 -14.97
CA ASP A 356 17.33 0.98 -15.30
C ASP A 356 18.10 0.20 -14.23
N LEU A 357 18.66 -0.94 -14.63
CA LEU A 357 19.40 -1.81 -13.73
C LEU A 357 20.85 -1.36 -13.53
N SER A 358 21.35 -0.38 -14.29
CA SER A 358 22.73 0.08 -14.13
C SER A 358 22.99 0.68 -12.75
N ALA A 359 22.01 1.35 -12.16
CA ALA A 359 22.11 1.87 -10.79
C ALA A 359 22.28 0.76 -9.75
N LEU A 360 21.67 -0.41 -9.99
CA LEU A 360 21.77 -1.56 -9.08
C LEU A 360 23.14 -2.24 -9.16
N LEU A 361 23.78 -2.22 -10.33
CA LEU A 361 25.10 -2.81 -10.51
C LEU A 361 26.21 -1.98 -9.86
N LEU A 362 25.99 -0.67 -9.68
CA LEU A 362 26.95 0.23 -9.04
C LEU A 362 26.82 0.26 -7.51
N GLU A 363 25.71 -0.19 -6.99
CA GLU A 363 25.44 -0.30 -5.55
C GLU A 363 25.85 -1.68 -5.05
#